data_208d0403896630dc658e01b1e568efd3
#
_entry.id   208d0403896630dc658e01b1e568efd3
#
_cell.length_a   1.000
_cell.length_b   1.000
_cell.length_c   1.000
_cell.angle_alpha   90.00
_cell.angle_beta   90.00
_cell.angle_gamma   90.00
#
_symmetry.space_group_name_H-M   'P 1'
#
loop_
_entity.id
_entity.type
_entity.pdbx_description
1 polymer ?
#
loop_
_entity_poly.entity_id
_entity_poly.type
_entity_poly.pdbx_seq_one_letter_code
_entity_poly.pdbx_strand_id
1 'polypeptide(L)'
;MQKNNFEVEGIFVEHYSPEECSNRPPLVFVHGGCHGSWHWRNFLEYFSNAGWDCYALNWYNHYKSMSLPLNQFINRSLADVTEEVGKVVESIGVEPIIIGHSMGGMVAQQYAQISPVKALVLTTSVIPKELGAPHIELPAPIDDTIPFSPPPFEFAKELFFQAVNEKQARQEYALLCDESPRAVREAIEHGLSIDKNKINCPVLVIGAELDLLTPEVSMRKLAKFYQAEYVYVEGKGHNLLTVEGWQEVAQAIEQWLHKQLF
;
A
#
# COMPACT_ATOMS: atom_id res chain seq x y z
N MET A 1 -10.59 0.55 21.36
CA MET A 1 -9.48 1.15 20.59
C MET A 1 -9.39 2.66 20.81
N GLN A 2 -8.20 3.26 20.69
CA GLN A 2 -7.95 4.69 20.81
C GLN A 2 -7.35 5.22 19.49
N LYS A 3 -7.68 6.48 19.13
CA LYS A 3 -7.15 7.13 17.91
C LYS A 3 -6.21 8.27 18.35
N ASN A 4 -4.93 8.12 18.06
CA ASN A 4 -3.84 9.01 18.50
C ASN A 4 -2.99 9.46 17.31
N ASN A 5 -3.59 10.21 16.38
CA ASN A 5 -2.88 10.68 15.19
C ASN A 5 -1.73 11.62 15.57
N PHE A 6 -0.63 11.56 14.81
CA PHE A 6 0.56 12.37 15.05
C PHE A 6 1.28 12.69 13.73
N GLU A 7 2.32 13.49 13.82
CA GLU A 7 3.20 13.81 12.69
C GLU A 7 4.65 13.48 13.01
N VAL A 8 5.37 12.98 12.00
CA VAL A 8 6.82 12.76 12.03
C VAL A 8 7.42 13.49 10.84
N GLU A 9 8.20 14.55 11.09
CA GLU A 9 8.84 15.34 10.03
C GLU A 9 7.90 15.78 8.90
N GLY A 10 6.66 16.17 9.25
CA GLY A 10 5.62 16.55 8.29
C GLY A 10 4.89 15.38 7.63
N ILE A 11 5.17 14.14 8.02
CA ILE A 11 4.43 12.95 7.61
C ILE A 11 3.29 12.72 8.60
N PHE A 12 2.05 12.85 8.14
CA PHE A 12 0.87 12.60 8.96
C PHE A 12 0.61 11.10 9.08
N VAL A 13 0.43 10.62 10.30
CA VAL A 13 0.18 9.21 10.63
C VAL A 13 -1.15 9.06 11.35
N GLU A 14 -2.07 8.26 10.80
CA GLU A 14 -3.24 7.79 11.54
C GLU A 14 -2.80 6.60 12.40
N HIS A 15 -2.94 6.74 13.72
CA HIS A 15 -2.57 5.74 14.71
C HIS A 15 -3.81 5.26 15.48
N TYR A 16 -4.08 3.96 15.41
CA TYR A 16 -5.15 3.30 16.12
C TYR A 16 -4.56 2.23 17.04
N SER A 17 -4.59 2.49 18.36
CA SER A 17 -4.09 1.56 19.36
C SER A 17 -5.20 0.71 19.98
N PRO A 18 -4.90 -0.53 20.38
CA PRO A 18 -5.85 -1.37 21.12
C PRO A 18 -6.12 -0.78 22.50
N GLU A 19 -7.21 -1.22 23.16
CA GLU A 19 -7.51 -0.81 24.54
C GLU A 19 -6.50 -1.37 25.53
N GLU A 20 -6.06 -2.59 25.31
CA GLU A 20 -5.04 -3.25 26.12
C GLU A 20 -3.74 -3.34 25.32
N CYS A 21 -2.63 -2.89 25.89
CA CYS A 21 -1.32 -3.02 25.26
C CYS A 21 -1.00 -4.47 24.96
N SER A 22 -0.63 -4.76 23.73
CA SER A 22 -0.16 -6.09 23.33
C SER A 22 1.34 -6.07 23.07
N ASN A 23 2.00 -7.21 23.30
CA ASN A 23 3.41 -7.39 22.95
C ASN A 23 3.59 -7.79 21.47
N ARG A 24 2.57 -7.59 20.64
CA ARG A 24 2.62 -7.90 19.21
C ARG A 24 3.44 -6.84 18.47
N PRO A 25 4.15 -7.19 17.39
CA PRO A 25 4.76 -6.21 16.51
C PRO A 25 3.70 -5.24 15.96
N PRO A 26 4.01 -3.94 15.83
CA PRO A 26 3.06 -2.98 15.25
C PRO A 26 2.82 -3.25 13.77
N LEU A 27 1.62 -2.95 13.29
CA LEU A 27 1.25 -2.97 11.88
C LEU A 27 1.46 -1.57 11.28
N VAL A 28 2.27 -1.48 10.24
CA VAL A 28 2.47 -0.24 9.47
C VAL A 28 1.89 -0.43 8.07
N PHE A 29 0.87 0.38 7.76
CA PHE A 29 0.11 0.33 6.52
C PHE A 29 0.61 1.41 5.55
N VAL A 30 0.98 0.99 4.33
CA VAL A 30 1.51 1.85 3.26
C VAL A 30 0.52 1.88 2.11
N HIS A 31 -0.08 3.05 1.85
CA HIS A 31 -1.11 3.23 0.83
C HIS A 31 -0.57 3.19 -0.60
N GLY A 32 -1.44 3.03 -1.59
CA GLY A 32 -1.12 3.08 -3.02
C GLY A 32 -1.04 4.50 -3.58
N GLY A 33 -0.63 4.63 -4.84
CA GLY A 33 -0.57 5.91 -5.53
C GLY A 33 -1.91 6.65 -5.55
N CYS A 34 -1.89 7.95 -5.52
CA CYS A 34 -3.04 8.85 -5.44
C CYS A 34 -3.92 8.71 -4.19
N HIS A 35 -3.62 7.79 -3.28
CA HIS A 35 -4.40 7.52 -2.08
C HIS A 35 -3.80 8.19 -0.83
N GLY A 36 -4.29 7.80 0.34
CA GLY A 36 -3.80 8.21 1.65
C GLY A 36 -4.20 7.19 2.71
N SER A 37 -3.87 7.48 3.98
CA SER A 37 -4.20 6.60 5.12
C SER A 37 -5.70 6.31 5.24
N TRP A 38 -6.56 7.18 4.73
CA TRP A 38 -8.01 7.00 4.71
C TRP A 38 -8.44 5.68 4.05
N HIS A 39 -7.64 5.17 3.12
CA HIS A 39 -7.86 3.90 2.43
C HIS A 39 -7.75 2.68 3.37
N TRP A 40 -6.99 2.81 4.45
CA TRP A 40 -6.76 1.76 5.45
C TRP A 40 -7.70 1.81 6.66
N ARG A 41 -8.65 2.76 6.75
CA ARG A 41 -9.47 2.96 7.96
C ARG A 41 -10.22 1.73 8.42
N ASN A 42 -10.78 0.95 7.49
CA ASN A 42 -11.44 -0.30 7.83
C ASN A 42 -10.46 -1.29 8.50
N PHE A 43 -9.25 -1.37 7.98
CA PHE A 43 -8.19 -2.25 8.50
C PHE A 43 -7.66 -1.73 9.84
N LEU A 44 -7.44 -0.43 9.97
CA LEU A 44 -7.04 0.17 11.24
C LEU A 44 -8.04 -0.15 12.36
N GLU A 45 -9.35 -0.03 12.08
CA GLU A 45 -10.41 -0.36 13.05
C GLU A 45 -10.47 -1.87 13.34
N TYR A 46 -10.39 -2.70 12.33
CA TYR A 46 -10.41 -4.15 12.47
C TYR A 46 -9.26 -4.64 13.33
N PHE A 47 -8.03 -4.33 12.93
CA PHE A 47 -6.84 -4.84 13.60
C PHE A 47 -6.63 -4.25 15.00
N SER A 48 -6.95 -2.97 15.21
CA SER A 48 -6.85 -2.37 16.56
C SER A 48 -7.86 -2.99 17.53
N ASN A 49 -9.09 -3.32 17.09
CA ASN A 49 -10.05 -4.06 17.89
C ASN A 49 -9.62 -5.53 18.14
N ALA A 50 -8.83 -6.10 17.23
CA ALA A 50 -8.22 -7.43 17.40
C ALA A 50 -6.92 -7.41 18.25
N GLY A 51 -6.55 -6.26 18.81
CA GLY A 51 -5.41 -6.13 19.74
C GLY A 51 -4.07 -5.81 19.07
N TRP A 52 -4.07 -5.30 17.82
CA TRP A 52 -2.88 -4.84 17.13
C TRP A 52 -2.70 -3.33 17.26
N ASP A 53 -1.45 -2.88 17.37
CA ASP A 53 -1.10 -1.47 17.30
C ASP A 53 -0.87 -1.06 15.83
N CYS A 54 -1.63 -0.11 15.30
CA CYS A 54 -1.83 0.11 13.87
C CYS A 54 -1.46 1.52 13.45
N TYR A 55 -0.57 1.68 12.48
CA TYR A 55 -0.09 2.95 11.97
C TYR A 55 -0.29 3.02 10.46
N ALA A 56 -1.01 4.02 9.95
CA ALA A 56 -1.15 4.27 8.52
C ALA A 56 -0.55 5.65 8.21
N LEU A 57 0.60 5.65 7.53
CA LEU A 57 1.28 6.88 7.14
C LEU A 57 0.72 7.44 5.83
N ASN A 58 0.88 8.75 5.64
CA ASN A 58 0.62 9.41 4.37
C ASN A 58 1.94 9.93 3.81
N TRP A 59 2.20 9.66 2.55
CA TRP A 59 3.37 10.19 1.87
C TRP A 59 3.32 11.73 1.80
N TYR A 60 4.44 12.40 1.63
CA TYR A 60 4.44 13.83 1.32
C TYR A 60 3.53 14.11 0.12
N ASN A 61 2.85 15.25 0.13
CA ASN A 61 1.82 15.67 -0.82
C ASN A 61 0.50 14.86 -0.76
N HIS A 62 0.37 13.86 0.12
CA HIS A 62 -0.83 13.06 0.26
C HIS A 62 -1.58 13.41 1.56
N TYR A 63 -2.91 13.45 1.44
CA TYR A 63 -3.85 13.70 2.55
C TYR A 63 -3.43 14.88 3.41
N LYS A 64 -3.00 14.67 4.66
CA LYS A 64 -2.61 15.72 5.63
C LYS A 64 -1.10 15.90 5.78
N SER A 65 -0.29 15.14 5.07
CA SER A 65 1.15 15.31 5.10
C SER A 65 1.60 16.60 4.42
N MET A 66 2.78 17.06 4.77
CA MET A 66 3.41 18.27 4.23
C MET A 66 3.55 18.17 2.70
N SER A 67 3.34 19.28 2.02
CA SER A 67 3.60 19.40 0.58
C SER A 67 5.05 19.71 0.30
N LEU A 68 5.66 19.00 -0.62
CA LEU A 68 6.98 19.28 -1.15
C LEU A 68 6.91 20.41 -2.21
N PRO A 69 8.01 21.15 -2.45
CA PRO A 69 8.14 22.02 -3.62
C PRO A 69 7.88 21.23 -4.92
N LEU A 70 7.25 21.86 -5.91
CA LEU A 70 6.83 21.23 -7.15
C LEU A 70 7.94 20.39 -7.81
N ASN A 71 9.14 20.96 -7.94
CA ASN A 71 10.27 20.27 -8.55
C ASN A 71 10.75 19.03 -7.78
N GLN A 72 10.56 18.98 -6.47
CA GLN A 72 10.84 17.79 -5.67
C GLN A 72 9.73 16.77 -5.83
N PHE A 73 8.48 17.22 -5.83
CA PHE A 73 7.33 16.33 -5.95
C PHE A 73 7.31 15.59 -7.31
N ILE A 74 7.43 16.29 -8.42
CA ILE A 74 7.39 15.66 -9.75
C ILE A 74 8.55 14.67 -10.01
N ASN A 75 9.69 14.89 -9.34
CA ASN A 75 10.87 14.01 -9.46
C ASN A 75 10.95 12.93 -8.37
N ARG A 76 9.97 12.85 -7.49
CA ARG A 76 9.94 11.91 -6.35
C ARG A 76 9.74 10.48 -6.84
N SER A 77 10.67 9.60 -6.47
CA SER A 77 10.66 8.16 -6.73
C SER A 77 9.89 7.42 -5.63
N LEU A 78 9.45 6.20 -5.90
CA LEU A 78 8.99 5.27 -4.86
C LEU A 78 10.12 4.89 -3.88
N ALA A 79 11.37 4.97 -4.31
CA ALA A 79 12.51 4.80 -3.42
C ALA A 79 12.61 5.94 -2.38
N ASP A 80 12.29 7.19 -2.77
CA ASP A 80 12.26 8.32 -1.83
C ASP A 80 11.14 8.15 -0.79
N VAL A 81 10.00 7.56 -1.18
CA VAL A 81 8.91 7.21 -0.24
C VAL A 81 9.36 6.17 0.79
N THR A 82 10.28 5.30 0.42
CA THR A 82 10.85 4.31 1.35
C THR A 82 11.54 4.97 2.54
N GLU A 83 12.18 6.13 2.34
CA GLU A 83 12.78 6.91 3.42
C GLU A 83 11.71 7.47 4.38
N GLU A 84 10.54 7.86 3.85
CA GLU A 84 9.41 8.34 4.67
C GLU A 84 8.86 7.22 5.56
N VAL A 85 8.73 6.01 5.03
CA VAL A 85 8.40 4.81 5.84
C VAL A 85 9.44 4.61 6.94
N GLY A 86 10.72 4.75 6.61
CA GLY A 86 11.83 4.64 7.57
C GLY A 86 11.69 5.60 8.76
N LYS A 87 11.41 6.88 8.50
CA LYS A 87 11.19 7.90 9.54
C LYS A 87 10.05 7.53 10.49
N VAL A 88 8.94 7.04 9.96
CA VAL A 88 7.79 6.62 10.78
C VAL A 88 8.16 5.39 11.62
N VAL A 89 8.78 4.37 11.03
CA VAL A 89 9.21 3.16 11.76
C VAL A 89 10.23 3.50 12.85
N GLU A 90 11.19 4.39 12.57
CA GLU A 90 12.15 4.86 13.57
C GLU A 90 11.45 5.56 14.75
N SER A 91 10.41 6.36 14.48
CA SER A 91 9.63 7.01 15.54
C SER A 91 8.82 6.03 16.39
N ILE A 92 8.39 4.90 15.81
CA ILE A 92 7.72 3.81 16.53
C ILE A 92 8.73 3.04 17.41
N GLY A 93 9.98 2.91 16.96
CA GLY A 93 11.07 2.31 17.73
C GLY A 93 11.00 0.79 17.90
N VAL A 94 10.10 0.11 17.19
CA VAL A 94 9.90 -1.35 17.24
C VAL A 94 9.81 -1.88 15.82
N GLU A 95 10.45 -3.04 15.57
CA GLU A 95 10.44 -3.73 14.29
C GLU A 95 9.01 -4.10 13.87
N PRO A 96 8.49 -3.55 12.75
CA PRO A 96 7.08 -3.66 12.37
C PRO A 96 6.78 -4.86 11.51
N ILE A 97 5.49 -5.10 11.31
CA ILE A 97 4.94 -5.80 10.15
C ILE A 97 4.55 -4.71 9.15
N ILE A 98 5.00 -4.81 7.90
CA ILE A 98 4.63 -3.84 6.85
C ILE A 98 3.54 -4.44 5.97
N ILE A 99 2.47 -3.70 5.77
CA ILE A 99 1.35 -4.07 4.90
C ILE A 99 1.22 -3.00 3.82
N GLY A 100 1.55 -3.35 2.58
CA GLY A 100 1.55 -2.41 1.45
C GLY A 100 0.49 -2.74 0.40
N HIS A 101 -0.17 -1.72 -0.12
CA HIS A 101 -1.13 -1.82 -1.22
C HIS A 101 -0.60 -1.14 -2.48
N SER A 102 -0.72 -1.81 -3.64
CA SER A 102 -0.39 -1.21 -4.94
C SER A 102 1.04 -0.65 -4.99
N MET A 103 1.24 0.63 -5.29
CA MET A 103 2.54 1.31 -5.21
C MET A 103 3.14 1.24 -3.81
N GLY A 104 2.32 1.30 -2.75
CA GLY A 104 2.76 1.09 -1.37
C GLY A 104 3.28 -0.32 -1.11
N GLY A 105 2.84 -1.31 -1.89
CA GLY A 105 3.43 -2.65 -1.87
C GLY A 105 4.86 -2.66 -2.41
N MET A 106 5.19 -1.87 -3.44
CA MET A 106 6.56 -1.70 -3.92
C MET A 106 7.43 -0.99 -2.87
N VAL A 107 6.90 0.08 -2.26
CA VAL A 107 7.59 0.79 -1.16
C VAL A 107 7.87 -0.16 0.01
N ALA A 108 6.91 -1.00 0.38
CA ALA A 108 7.06 -2.01 1.43
C ALA A 108 8.18 -3.02 1.09
N GLN A 109 8.27 -3.47 -0.16
CA GLN A 109 9.35 -4.34 -0.64
C GLN A 109 10.71 -3.62 -0.60
N GLN A 110 10.77 -2.35 -1.05
CA GLN A 110 11.98 -1.53 -0.98
C GLN A 110 12.45 -1.35 0.46
N TYR A 111 11.52 -1.11 1.39
CA TYR A 111 11.84 -0.96 2.80
C TYR A 111 12.37 -2.29 3.40
N ALA A 112 11.68 -3.40 3.16
CA ALA A 112 12.04 -4.71 3.72
C ALA A 112 13.40 -5.24 3.23
N GLN A 113 13.93 -4.77 2.09
CA GLN A 113 15.28 -5.14 1.65
C GLN A 113 16.41 -4.34 2.31
N ILE A 114 16.12 -3.21 2.95
CA ILE A 114 17.12 -2.32 3.58
C ILE A 114 16.99 -2.27 5.11
N SER A 115 15.85 -2.66 5.65
CA SER A 115 15.57 -2.63 7.09
C SER A 115 14.82 -3.89 7.52
N PRO A 116 15.07 -4.40 8.73
CA PRO A 116 14.39 -5.58 9.23
C PRO A 116 12.89 -5.32 9.46
N VAL A 117 12.07 -6.31 9.12
CA VAL A 117 10.62 -6.33 9.38
C VAL A 117 10.21 -7.73 9.86
N LYS A 118 9.20 -7.82 10.72
CA LYS A 118 8.70 -9.10 11.24
C LYS A 118 7.95 -9.94 10.21
N ALA A 119 7.24 -9.27 9.33
CA ALA A 119 6.54 -9.87 8.18
C ALA A 119 6.23 -8.81 7.13
N LEU A 120 6.00 -9.25 5.89
CA LEU A 120 5.64 -8.40 4.76
C LEU A 120 4.34 -8.89 4.13
N VAL A 121 3.34 -8.03 4.05
CA VAL A 121 2.06 -8.33 3.39
C VAL A 121 1.89 -7.43 2.17
N LEU A 122 1.71 -8.02 1.01
CA LEU A 122 1.60 -7.34 -0.28
C LEU A 122 0.19 -7.55 -0.85
N THR A 123 -0.64 -6.52 -0.80
CA THR A 123 -2.01 -6.55 -1.32
C THR A 123 -2.06 -5.87 -2.68
N THR A 124 -2.46 -6.58 -3.73
CA THR A 124 -2.53 -6.06 -5.11
C THR A 124 -1.34 -5.14 -5.45
N SER A 125 -0.14 -5.65 -5.18
CA SER A 125 1.11 -4.88 -5.16
C SER A 125 1.70 -4.67 -6.55
N VAL A 126 2.33 -3.50 -6.77
CA VAL A 126 3.30 -3.35 -7.87
C VAL A 126 4.41 -4.38 -7.69
N ILE A 127 4.80 -5.01 -8.80
CA ILE A 127 5.79 -6.10 -8.82
C ILE A 127 7.20 -5.58 -9.13
N PRO A 128 8.25 -6.26 -8.64
CA PRO A 128 9.64 -5.96 -8.97
C PRO A 128 9.91 -5.99 -10.48
N LYS A 129 10.84 -5.13 -10.93
CA LYS A 129 11.32 -5.06 -12.32
C LYS A 129 11.75 -6.43 -12.89
N GLU A 130 12.29 -7.28 -12.05
CA GLU A 130 12.73 -8.65 -12.39
C GLU A 130 11.58 -9.55 -12.88
N LEU A 131 10.34 -9.19 -12.55
CA LEU A 131 9.14 -9.94 -12.96
C LEU A 131 8.45 -9.35 -14.20
N GLY A 132 8.95 -8.21 -14.70
CA GLY A 132 8.36 -7.42 -15.77
C GLY A 132 7.23 -6.52 -15.27
N ALA A 133 7.24 -5.25 -15.65
CA ALA A 133 6.15 -4.35 -15.32
C ALA A 133 4.90 -4.69 -16.15
N PRO A 134 3.68 -4.65 -15.57
CA PRO A 134 2.47 -4.69 -16.35
C PRO A 134 2.41 -3.41 -17.21
N HIS A 135 2.15 -3.57 -18.50
CA HIS A 135 1.91 -2.42 -19.37
C HIS A 135 0.45 -1.97 -19.21
N ILE A 136 0.27 -0.77 -18.68
CA ILE A 136 -1.06 -0.17 -18.47
C ILE A 136 -1.20 1.01 -19.42
N GLU A 137 -2.15 0.95 -20.34
CA GLU A 137 -2.48 2.05 -21.22
C GLU A 137 -3.29 3.09 -20.43
N LEU A 138 -2.72 4.27 -20.25
CA LEU A 138 -3.41 5.42 -19.67
C LEU A 138 -4.14 6.22 -20.76
N PRO A 139 -5.21 6.97 -20.41
CA PRO A 139 -5.97 7.76 -21.38
C PRO A 139 -5.16 8.92 -22.00
N ALA A 140 -4.06 9.31 -21.35
CA ALA A 140 -3.10 10.30 -21.85
C ALA A 140 -1.68 9.93 -21.41
N PRO A 141 -0.65 10.35 -22.18
CA PRO A 141 0.74 10.18 -21.76
C PRO A 141 1.02 10.91 -20.42
N ILE A 142 1.92 10.36 -19.63
CA ILE A 142 2.40 11.01 -18.41
C ILE A 142 3.28 12.19 -18.81
N ASP A 143 2.96 13.38 -18.28
CA ASP A 143 3.80 14.57 -18.41
C ASP A 143 4.70 14.70 -17.18
N ASP A 144 6.01 14.61 -17.38
CA ASP A 144 7.00 14.65 -16.31
C ASP A 144 7.21 16.06 -15.71
N THR A 145 6.58 17.08 -16.27
CA THR A 145 6.75 18.48 -15.84
C THR A 145 5.68 18.96 -14.89
N ILE A 146 4.61 18.18 -14.70
CA ILE A 146 3.48 18.48 -13.81
C ILE A 146 3.13 17.26 -12.96
N PRO A 147 2.47 17.45 -11.80
CA PRO A 147 1.92 16.33 -11.04
C PRO A 147 0.96 15.49 -11.88
N PHE A 148 1.01 14.19 -11.69
CA PHE A 148 0.06 13.26 -12.30
C PHE A 148 -1.26 13.30 -11.52
N SER A 149 -2.30 13.84 -12.13
CA SER A 149 -3.64 13.84 -11.53
C SER A 149 -4.33 12.48 -11.75
N PRO A 150 -5.17 12.05 -10.80
CA PRO A 150 -6.00 10.86 -11.00
C PRO A 150 -6.75 10.93 -12.34
N PRO A 151 -6.85 9.83 -13.09
CA PRO A 151 -7.55 9.82 -14.37
C PRO A 151 -9.04 10.16 -14.18
N PRO A 152 -9.76 10.59 -15.24
CA PRO A 152 -11.18 10.88 -15.15
C PRO A 152 -11.97 9.75 -14.50
N PHE A 153 -13.04 10.09 -13.76
CA PHE A 153 -13.78 9.14 -12.90
C PHE A 153 -14.15 7.83 -13.58
N GLU A 154 -14.67 7.88 -14.81
CA GLU A 154 -15.08 6.65 -15.50
C GLU A 154 -13.90 5.70 -15.76
N PHE A 155 -12.73 6.25 -16.08
CA PHE A 155 -11.51 5.46 -16.23
C PHE A 155 -10.95 4.99 -14.88
N ALA A 156 -10.94 5.86 -13.88
CA ALA A 156 -10.56 5.51 -12.51
C ALA A 156 -11.44 4.39 -11.92
N LYS A 157 -12.74 4.39 -12.26
CA LYS A 157 -13.70 3.35 -11.86
C LYS A 157 -13.29 1.98 -12.40
N GLU A 158 -12.85 1.91 -13.64
CA GLU A 158 -12.38 0.66 -14.25
C GLU A 158 -11.07 0.16 -13.64
N LEU A 159 -10.19 1.07 -13.22
CA LEU A 159 -8.87 0.70 -12.69
C LEU A 159 -8.84 0.48 -11.18
N PHE A 160 -9.52 1.34 -10.41
CA PHE A 160 -9.40 1.34 -8.95
C PHE A 160 -10.63 0.76 -8.25
N PHE A 161 -11.84 0.91 -8.83
CA PHE A 161 -13.10 0.72 -8.12
C PHE A 161 -13.94 -0.42 -8.69
N GLN A 162 -13.32 -1.45 -9.26
CA GLN A 162 -14.03 -2.65 -9.69
C GLN A 162 -14.75 -3.26 -8.47
N ALA A 163 -15.99 -3.70 -8.69
CA ALA A 163 -16.90 -4.23 -7.66
C ALA A 163 -17.30 -3.25 -6.54
N VAL A 164 -16.83 -2.00 -6.57
CA VAL A 164 -17.29 -0.94 -5.66
C VAL A 164 -18.58 -0.31 -6.20
N ASN A 165 -19.58 -0.11 -5.33
CA ASN A 165 -20.80 0.58 -5.77
C ASN A 165 -20.51 2.04 -6.13
N GLU A 166 -21.29 2.59 -7.07
CA GLU A 166 -21.00 3.91 -7.65
C GLU A 166 -20.96 5.05 -6.64
N LYS A 167 -21.83 5.02 -5.64
CA LYS A 167 -21.86 6.05 -4.58
C LYS A 167 -20.54 6.06 -3.80
N GLN A 168 -20.09 4.89 -3.40
CA GLN A 168 -18.83 4.73 -2.68
C GLN A 168 -17.65 5.08 -3.58
N ALA A 169 -17.63 4.60 -4.84
CA ALA A 169 -16.57 4.92 -5.79
C ALA A 169 -16.40 6.44 -5.99
N ARG A 170 -17.51 7.20 -6.12
CA ARG A 170 -17.46 8.67 -6.22
C ARG A 170 -16.95 9.33 -4.93
N GLN A 171 -17.32 8.80 -3.77
CA GLN A 171 -16.82 9.30 -2.48
C GLN A 171 -15.32 9.09 -2.35
N GLU A 172 -14.81 7.92 -2.69
CA GLU A 172 -13.39 7.59 -2.63
C GLU A 172 -12.60 8.33 -3.72
N TYR A 173 -13.15 8.45 -4.93
CA TYR A 173 -12.54 9.23 -6.00
C TYR A 173 -12.30 10.70 -5.60
N ALA A 174 -13.24 11.30 -4.85
CA ALA A 174 -13.10 12.66 -4.35
C ALA A 174 -11.99 12.83 -3.28
N LEU A 175 -11.47 11.74 -2.75
CA LEU A 175 -10.36 11.73 -1.78
C LEU A 175 -8.99 11.49 -2.45
N LEU A 176 -8.99 11.13 -3.74
CA LEU A 176 -7.73 10.95 -4.48
C LEU A 176 -7.01 12.29 -4.62
N CYS A 177 -5.69 12.23 -4.67
CA CYS A 177 -4.82 13.38 -4.85
C CYS A 177 -3.82 13.15 -5.97
N ASP A 178 -3.11 14.20 -6.36
CA ASP A 178 -2.04 14.12 -7.34
C ASP A 178 -0.90 13.21 -6.85
N GLU A 179 -0.20 12.61 -7.81
CA GLU A 179 0.95 11.74 -7.58
C GLU A 179 2.18 12.27 -8.32
N SER A 180 3.37 11.82 -7.92
CA SER A 180 4.58 12.06 -8.69
C SER A 180 4.50 11.33 -10.03
N PRO A 181 4.68 12.00 -11.17
CA PRO A 181 4.72 11.35 -12.48
C PRO A 181 5.86 10.32 -12.56
N ARG A 182 7.01 10.58 -11.92
CA ARG A 182 8.11 9.62 -11.82
C ARG A 182 7.69 8.36 -11.07
N ALA A 183 7.04 8.48 -9.92
CA ALA A 183 6.56 7.34 -9.14
C ALA A 183 5.53 6.51 -9.94
N VAL A 184 4.65 7.17 -10.70
CA VAL A 184 3.69 6.49 -11.59
C VAL A 184 4.43 5.71 -12.67
N ARG A 185 5.43 6.29 -13.37
CA ARG A 185 6.23 5.56 -14.37
C ARG A 185 6.98 4.37 -13.79
N GLU A 186 7.55 4.53 -12.60
CA GLU A 186 8.20 3.43 -11.89
C GLU A 186 7.22 2.29 -11.58
N ALA A 187 5.95 2.62 -11.30
CA ALA A 187 4.94 1.62 -11.01
C ALA A 187 4.44 0.86 -12.27
N ILE A 188 4.25 1.55 -13.40
CA ILE A 188 3.54 0.98 -14.56
C ILE A 188 4.40 0.77 -15.80
N GLU A 189 5.59 1.39 -15.90
CA GLU A 189 6.46 1.29 -17.09
C GLU A 189 7.81 0.66 -16.78
N HIS A 190 8.50 1.09 -15.71
CA HIS A 190 9.91 0.78 -15.51
C HIS A 190 10.16 -0.27 -14.43
N GLY A 191 9.31 -0.30 -13.40
CA GLY A 191 9.53 -1.09 -12.19
C GLY A 191 10.75 -0.60 -11.38
N LEU A 192 10.85 -1.09 -10.15
CA LEU A 192 12.04 -0.94 -9.30
C LEU A 192 12.62 -2.32 -9.03
N SER A 193 13.96 -2.40 -8.96
CA SER A 193 14.65 -3.65 -8.65
C SER A 193 14.53 -4.00 -7.17
N ILE A 194 14.29 -5.28 -6.89
CA ILE A 194 14.28 -5.85 -5.54
C ILE A 194 15.26 -7.03 -5.47
N ASP A 195 16.23 -6.94 -4.58
CA ASP A 195 17.05 -8.09 -4.20
C ASP A 195 16.31 -8.91 -3.13
N LYS A 196 15.56 -9.91 -3.57
CA LYS A 196 14.77 -10.77 -2.67
C LYS A 196 15.60 -11.49 -1.61
N ASN A 197 16.91 -11.68 -1.83
CA ASN A 197 17.80 -12.34 -0.87
C ASN A 197 18.07 -11.47 0.37
N LYS A 198 17.73 -10.19 0.32
CA LYS A 198 17.80 -9.27 1.46
C LYS A 198 16.51 -9.24 2.30
N ILE A 199 15.41 -9.79 1.79
CA ILE A 199 14.14 -9.88 2.51
C ILE A 199 14.08 -11.21 3.25
N ASN A 200 14.33 -11.15 4.56
CA ASN A 200 14.50 -12.32 5.43
C ASN A 200 13.31 -12.51 6.40
N CYS A 201 12.11 -12.18 5.98
CA CYS A 201 10.88 -12.31 6.76
C CYS A 201 9.84 -13.14 6.00
N PRO A 202 8.82 -13.68 6.68
CA PRO A 202 7.66 -14.26 6.01
C PRO A 202 6.96 -13.25 5.11
N VAL A 203 6.52 -13.68 3.92
CA VAL A 203 5.80 -12.84 2.95
C VAL A 203 4.45 -13.45 2.64
N LEU A 204 3.40 -12.62 2.64
CA LEU A 204 2.07 -12.94 2.12
C LEU A 204 1.79 -12.09 0.89
N VAL A 205 1.28 -12.70 -0.17
CA VAL A 205 0.81 -11.99 -1.36
C VAL A 205 -0.69 -12.19 -1.52
N ILE A 206 -1.42 -11.11 -1.73
CA ILE A 206 -2.88 -11.13 -1.96
C ILE A 206 -3.17 -10.52 -3.33
N GLY A 207 -3.88 -11.27 -4.16
CA GLY A 207 -4.33 -10.81 -5.47
C GLY A 207 -5.85 -10.88 -5.60
N ALA A 208 -6.40 -10.06 -6.48
CA ALA A 208 -7.84 -9.95 -6.72
C ALA A 208 -8.19 -10.32 -8.16
N GLU A 209 -9.35 -10.95 -8.35
CA GLU A 209 -9.80 -11.50 -9.63
C GLU A 209 -9.95 -10.43 -10.72
N LEU A 210 -10.55 -9.30 -10.38
CA LEU A 210 -10.94 -8.25 -11.31
C LEU A 210 -9.88 -7.15 -11.45
N ASP A 211 -8.72 -7.29 -10.79
CA ASP A 211 -7.68 -6.27 -10.79
C ASP A 211 -6.99 -6.16 -12.16
N LEU A 212 -7.14 -5.02 -12.81
CA LEU A 212 -6.51 -4.70 -14.09
C LEU A 212 -5.12 -4.06 -13.93
N LEU A 213 -4.82 -3.46 -12.76
CA LEU A 213 -3.55 -2.79 -12.50
C LEU A 213 -2.44 -3.77 -12.10
N THR A 214 -2.79 -4.72 -11.23
CA THR A 214 -1.88 -5.76 -10.77
C THR A 214 -2.55 -7.13 -10.91
N PRO A 215 -2.74 -7.60 -12.16
CA PRO A 215 -3.55 -8.76 -12.46
C PRO A 215 -3.03 -10.03 -11.76
N GLU A 216 -3.92 -11.00 -11.57
CA GLU A 216 -3.64 -12.25 -10.87
C GLU A 216 -2.32 -12.90 -11.31
N VAL A 217 -2.04 -12.91 -12.60
CA VAL A 217 -0.80 -13.49 -13.14
C VAL A 217 0.46 -12.81 -12.56
N SER A 218 0.40 -11.50 -12.32
CA SER A 218 1.48 -10.72 -11.70
C SER A 218 1.61 -11.07 -10.23
N MET A 219 0.50 -11.19 -9.50
CA MET A 219 0.49 -11.57 -8.10
C MET A 219 0.99 -13.00 -7.87
N ARG A 220 0.66 -13.95 -8.75
CA ARG A 220 1.22 -15.31 -8.71
C ARG A 220 2.73 -15.34 -8.98
N LYS A 221 3.22 -14.49 -9.91
CA LYS A 221 4.68 -14.33 -10.14
C LYS A 221 5.35 -13.76 -8.89
N LEU A 222 4.75 -12.77 -8.25
CA LEU A 222 5.26 -12.16 -7.03
C LEU A 222 5.32 -13.17 -5.87
N ALA A 223 4.27 -13.94 -5.67
CA ALA A 223 4.25 -15.00 -4.66
C ALA A 223 5.35 -16.06 -4.91
N LYS A 224 5.51 -16.50 -6.17
CA LYS A 224 6.59 -17.41 -6.54
C LYS A 224 7.99 -16.82 -6.34
N PHE A 225 8.16 -15.52 -6.61
CA PHE A 225 9.43 -14.82 -6.44
C PHE A 225 9.91 -14.86 -4.98
N TYR A 226 9.00 -14.64 -4.04
CA TYR A 226 9.28 -14.69 -2.60
C TYR A 226 9.11 -16.07 -1.97
N GLN A 227 8.65 -17.09 -2.70
CA GLN A 227 8.19 -18.37 -2.15
C GLN A 227 7.12 -18.18 -1.06
N ALA A 228 6.25 -17.19 -1.27
CA ALA A 228 5.25 -16.71 -0.34
C ALA A 228 3.95 -17.51 -0.43
N GLU A 229 3.18 -17.50 0.67
CA GLU A 229 1.78 -17.92 0.64
C GLU A 229 0.98 -16.92 -0.22
N TYR A 230 0.05 -17.44 -1.01
CA TYR A 230 -0.77 -16.64 -1.93
C TYR A 230 -2.25 -16.78 -1.60
N VAL A 231 -2.90 -15.65 -1.41
CA VAL A 231 -4.36 -15.57 -1.24
C VAL A 231 -4.98 -14.95 -2.47
N TYR A 232 -5.89 -15.68 -3.10
CA TYR A 232 -6.69 -15.19 -4.23
C TYR A 232 -8.07 -14.77 -3.74
N VAL A 233 -8.52 -13.57 -4.12
CA VAL A 233 -9.80 -13.00 -3.69
C VAL A 233 -10.73 -12.87 -4.89
N GLU A 234 -11.76 -13.70 -4.92
CA GLU A 234 -12.77 -13.72 -5.98
C GLU A 234 -13.71 -12.52 -5.91
N GLY A 235 -14.20 -12.06 -7.06
CA GLY A 235 -15.20 -11.01 -7.19
C GLY A 235 -14.72 -9.61 -6.75
N LYS A 236 -13.43 -9.41 -6.48
CA LYS A 236 -12.86 -8.12 -6.06
C LYS A 236 -11.85 -7.60 -7.07
N GLY A 237 -11.67 -6.28 -7.07
CA GLY A 237 -10.71 -5.59 -7.92
C GLY A 237 -9.53 -5.01 -7.15
N HIS A 238 -8.93 -4.00 -7.74
CA HIS A 238 -7.72 -3.36 -7.17
C HIS A 238 -7.96 -2.80 -5.76
N ASN A 239 -9.10 -2.13 -5.53
CA ASN A 239 -9.49 -1.64 -4.21
C ASN A 239 -10.20 -2.74 -3.40
N LEU A 240 -9.46 -3.70 -2.89
CA LEU A 240 -9.99 -4.77 -2.03
C LEU A 240 -10.08 -4.38 -0.54
N LEU A 241 -9.66 -3.15 -0.19
CA LEU A 241 -9.57 -2.70 1.20
C LEU A 241 -10.86 -2.04 1.72
N THR A 242 -11.68 -1.50 0.80
CA THR A 242 -12.91 -0.76 1.15
C THR A 242 -14.17 -1.34 0.52
N VAL A 243 -14.03 -2.23 -0.47
CA VAL A 243 -15.15 -2.90 -1.15
C VAL A 243 -15.93 -3.79 -0.18
N GLU A 244 -17.21 -4.03 -0.45
CA GLU A 244 -18.03 -4.97 0.34
C GLU A 244 -17.34 -6.33 0.49
N GLY A 245 -17.29 -6.86 1.72
CA GLY A 245 -16.56 -8.08 2.05
C GLY A 245 -15.05 -7.90 2.25
N TRP A 246 -14.54 -6.69 2.41
CA TRP A 246 -13.14 -6.41 2.76
C TRP A 246 -12.67 -7.15 4.01
N GLN A 247 -13.60 -7.51 4.89
CA GLN A 247 -13.31 -8.25 6.13
C GLN A 247 -12.65 -9.62 5.85
N GLU A 248 -12.98 -10.27 4.75
CA GLU A 248 -12.38 -11.55 4.35
C GLU A 248 -10.87 -11.38 4.11
N VAL A 249 -10.46 -10.25 3.52
CA VAL A 249 -9.05 -9.92 3.30
C VAL A 249 -8.34 -9.66 4.62
N ALA A 250 -8.96 -8.86 5.50
CA ALA A 250 -8.41 -8.58 6.82
C ALA A 250 -8.26 -9.85 7.67
N GLN A 251 -9.25 -10.74 7.66
CA GLN A 251 -9.23 -12.03 8.36
C GLN A 251 -8.13 -12.96 7.81
N ALA A 252 -7.97 -13.02 6.47
CA ALA A 252 -6.91 -13.83 5.86
C ALA A 252 -5.51 -13.35 6.29
N ILE A 253 -5.29 -12.04 6.33
CA ILE A 253 -4.04 -11.45 6.83
C ILE A 253 -3.84 -11.81 8.31
N GLU A 254 -4.85 -11.61 9.15
CA GLU A 254 -4.76 -11.86 10.58
C GLU A 254 -4.45 -13.34 10.88
N GLN A 255 -5.16 -14.27 10.24
CA GLN A 255 -4.92 -15.70 10.37
C GLN A 255 -3.51 -16.10 9.96
N TRP A 256 -3.03 -15.53 8.83
CA TRP A 256 -1.68 -15.77 8.38
C TRP A 256 -0.63 -15.21 9.36
N LEU A 257 -0.80 -13.98 9.85
CA LEU A 257 0.10 -13.39 10.86
C LEU A 257 0.16 -14.24 12.13
N HIS A 258 -0.99 -14.75 12.62
CA HIS A 258 -1.02 -15.65 13.77
C HIS A 258 -0.23 -16.95 13.52
N LYS A 259 -0.35 -17.54 12.33
CA LYS A 259 0.38 -18.74 11.94
C LYS A 259 1.89 -18.54 11.85
N GLN A 260 2.35 -17.33 11.44
CA GLN A 260 3.76 -17.04 11.22
C GLN A 260 4.50 -16.56 12.48
N LEU A 261 3.81 -15.92 13.40
CA LEU A 261 4.45 -15.17 14.49
C LEU A 261 4.16 -15.74 15.87
N PHE A 262 3.14 -16.58 16.00
CA PHE A 262 2.69 -17.16 17.27
C PHE A 262 2.42 -18.67 17.14
#